data_098e05d4b87f69ca30e620f382109b1b
#
_entry.id   098e05d4b87f69ca30e620f382109b1b
#
_cell.length_a   1.000
_cell.length_b   1.000
_cell.length_c   1.000
_cell.angle_alpha   90.00
_cell.angle_beta   90.00
_cell.angle_gamma   90.00
#
_symmetry.space_group_name_H-M   'P 1'
#
loop_
_entity.id
_entity.type
_entity.pdbx_description
1 polymer ?
#
loop_
_entity_poly.entity_id
_entity_poly.type
_entity_poly.pdbx_seq_one_letter_code
_entity_poly.pdbx_strand_id
1 'polypeptide(L)'
;MSPLTLKPLYKHIAKLWNTFTGDSDSFDIEARIFHAIVIIATVLLTINGLTTCIIGMSAASVYAFAFIPVLWLMYYLSRYKGKPGLSIIILGAFGNAECIGVYFLTGGSNGDNLLMLTAITFILLAVAPKKQLKVWIPLNCAILVGLIFAEYLHPEWVTPLYDDSATRLMDQAQSYLIFFVLLVIIIMLIKSNYYTEKRLADLRELELIKSNEAKNKLFSIVAHDLRAPLASVQNYLELLKQVYLTEEEKSHIQENLLNSTKHTSEMLTNILSWSKAQMDGMSLNFVKVNLERSLNPTVALQQHMAKEKGIELICPEPSEMVVTADPDMLQLVVRNIISNAIKFTPAGGKISVSYEERDKECCIIISDNGIGIAKENHEQVFSLKSQSTYGTNNEKGVGLGLVLSKNYVELQNGKIWFESEEGSGTTFFLSFGLN
;
A
#
# COMPACT_ATOMS: atom_id res chain seq x y z
N MET A 1 -3.10 36.72 -14.10
CA MET A 1 -2.09 35.64 -14.09
C MET A 1 -2.83 34.33 -14.15
N SER A 2 -2.61 33.51 -15.17
CA SER A 2 -3.35 32.26 -15.39
C SER A 2 -2.98 31.18 -14.36
N PRO A 3 -3.90 30.34 -13.92
CA PRO A 3 -3.64 29.28 -12.92
C PRO A 3 -2.67 28.18 -13.38
N LEU A 4 -2.25 28.20 -14.64
CA LEU A 4 -1.34 27.22 -15.25
C LEU A 4 0.14 27.43 -14.91
N THR A 5 0.55 28.64 -14.56
CA THR A 5 1.96 28.97 -14.26
C THR A 5 2.38 28.69 -12.81
N LEU A 6 1.44 28.49 -11.90
CA LEU A 6 1.72 28.25 -10.47
C LEU A 6 1.98 26.77 -10.13
N LYS A 7 1.52 25.82 -10.95
CA LYS A 7 1.69 24.37 -10.70
C LYS A 7 3.15 23.90 -10.67
N PRO A 8 4.05 24.29 -11.59
CA PRO A 8 5.45 23.85 -11.55
C PRO A 8 6.22 24.46 -10.37
N LEU A 9 5.95 25.74 -10.04
CA LEU A 9 6.57 26.42 -8.90
C LEU A 9 6.17 25.77 -7.57
N TYR A 10 4.89 25.47 -7.40
CA TYR A 10 4.37 24.76 -6.21
C TYR A 10 5.01 23.37 -6.03
N LYS A 11 5.15 22.59 -7.12
CA LYS A 11 5.84 21.29 -7.07
C LYS A 11 7.31 21.43 -6.66
N HIS A 12 7.99 22.47 -7.13
CA HIS A 12 9.40 22.70 -6.78
C HIS A 12 9.57 23.11 -5.32
N ILE A 13 8.72 23.99 -4.83
CA ILE A 13 8.69 24.40 -3.41
C ILE A 13 8.34 23.23 -2.51
N ALA A 14 7.35 22.41 -2.87
CA ALA A 14 6.99 21.23 -2.11
C ALA A 14 8.12 20.18 -2.06
N LYS A 15 8.85 19.99 -3.16
CA LYS A 15 10.01 19.11 -3.21
C LYS A 15 11.14 19.63 -2.32
N LEU A 16 11.47 20.91 -2.38
CA LEU A 16 12.44 21.56 -1.51
C LEU A 16 12.03 21.44 -0.04
N TRP A 17 10.76 21.69 0.26
CA TRP A 17 10.23 21.57 1.62
C TRP A 17 10.41 20.14 2.17
N ASN A 18 10.05 19.12 1.40
CA ASN A 18 10.24 17.73 1.78
C ASN A 18 11.73 17.36 1.95
N THR A 19 12.63 17.97 1.16
CA THR A 19 14.07 17.77 1.34
C THR A 19 14.53 18.22 2.71
N PHE A 20 14.00 19.32 3.23
CA PHE A 20 14.36 19.85 4.54
C PHE A 20 13.61 19.19 5.70
N THR A 21 12.30 18.94 5.55
CA THR A 21 11.48 18.38 6.63
C THR A 21 11.57 16.86 6.73
N GLY A 22 11.91 16.17 5.66
CA GLY A 22 11.90 14.70 5.55
C GLY A 22 10.65 14.19 4.85
N ASP A 23 10.79 13.03 4.22
CA ASP A 23 9.67 12.31 3.62
C ASP A 23 8.95 11.42 4.63
N SER A 24 7.73 10.97 4.27
CA SER A 24 6.88 10.13 5.12
C SER A 24 7.42 8.72 5.34
N ASP A 25 8.33 8.27 4.46
CA ASP A 25 8.83 6.90 4.50
C ASP A 25 10.03 6.75 5.45
N SER A 26 10.74 7.88 5.68
CA SER A 26 11.97 7.90 6.48
C SER A 26 11.79 8.52 7.87
N PHE A 27 10.75 9.32 8.09
CA PHE A 27 10.56 10.08 9.33
C PHE A 27 9.12 10.07 9.83
N ASP A 28 8.98 9.82 11.14
CA ASP A 28 7.71 9.96 11.85
C ASP A 28 7.17 11.38 11.75
N ILE A 29 5.86 11.53 11.93
CA ILE A 29 5.15 12.79 11.78
C ILE A 29 5.66 13.87 12.75
N GLU A 30 5.96 13.46 14.00
CA GLU A 30 6.52 14.34 15.03
C GLU A 30 7.89 14.88 14.63
N ALA A 31 8.78 14.06 14.07
CA ALA A 31 10.09 14.46 13.58
C ALA A 31 9.98 15.45 12.42
N ARG A 32 9.07 15.21 11.48
CA ARG A 32 8.82 16.10 10.32
C ARG A 32 8.28 17.47 10.75
N ILE A 33 7.34 17.48 11.69
CA ILE A 33 6.83 18.72 12.30
C ILE A 33 7.95 19.44 13.03
N PHE A 34 8.77 18.73 13.80
CA PHE A 34 9.93 19.30 14.50
C PHE A 34 10.91 19.96 13.53
N HIS A 35 11.30 19.28 12.44
CA HIS A 35 12.18 19.85 11.42
C HIS A 35 11.60 21.13 10.80
N ALA A 36 10.30 21.13 10.47
CA ALA A 36 9.62 22.30 9.94
C ALA A 36 9.62 23.46 10.93
N ILE A 37 9.34 23.20 12.21
CA ILE A 37 9.34 24.21 13.28
C ILE A 37 10.74 24.81 13.45
N VAL A 38 11.80 24.02 13.43
CA VAL A 38 13.17 24.52 13.57
C VAL A 38 13.52 25.49 12.43
N ILE A 39 13.16 25.16 11.20
CA ILE A 39 13.42 26.04 10.05
C ILE A 39 12.66 27.36 10.19
N ILE A 40 11.38 27.28 10.53
CA ILE A 40 10.51 28.45 10.70
C ILE A 40 10.99 29.30 11.87
N ALA A 41 11.29 28.66 13.01
CA ALA A 41 11.82 29.35 14.18
C ALA A 41 13.15 30.07 13.89
N THR A 42 14.04 29.46 13.11
CA THR A 42 15.28 30.11 12.67
C THR A 42 15.00 31.40 11.89
N VAL A 43 14.03 31.35 10.94
CA VAL A 43 13.66 32.56 10.17
C VAL A 43 13.06 33.64 11.09
N LEU A 44 12.11 33.25 11.93
CA LEU A 44 11.46 34.18 12.87
C LEU A 44 12.42 34.80 13.86
N LEU A 45 13.33 34.00 14.43
CA LEU A 45 14.37 34.51 15.34
C LEU A 45 15.39 35.44 14.64
N THR A 46 15.71 35.15 13.38
CA THR A 46 16.58 36.06 12.60
C THR A 46 15.87 37.39 12.35
N ILE A 47 14.59 37.39 11.99
CA ILE A 47 13.80 38.62 11.84
C ILE A 47 13.74 39.36 13.18
N ASN A 48 13.43 38.66 14.28
CA ASN A 48 13.38 39.24 15.62
C ASN A 48 14.71 39.87 16.03
N GLY A 49 15.82 39.16 15.86
CA GLY A 49 17.14 39.67 16.18
C GLY A 49 17.54 40.93 15.37
N LEU A 50 17.16 40.97 14.08
CA LEU A 50 17.39 42.15 13.24
C LEU A 50 16.56 43.36 13.67
N THR A 51 15.27 43.14 13.95
CA THR A 51 14.35 44.23 14.36
C THR A 51 14.71 44.79 15.75
N THR A 52 15.02 43.95 16.73
CA THR A 52 15.48 44.38 18.06
C THR A 52 16.82 45.12 18.01
N CYS A 53 17.73 44.72 17.09
CA CYS A 53 18.96 45.46 16.85
C CYS A 53 18.68 46.87 16.27
N ILE A 54 17.75 47.02 15.34
CA ILE A 54 17.36 48.31 14.76
C ILE A 54 16.70 49.22 15.78
N ILE A 55 15.90 48.67 16.71
CA ILE A 55 15.24 49.42 17.80
C ILE A 55 16.25 49.85 18.90
N GLY A 56 17.52 49.38 18.84
CA GLY A 56 18.57 49.73 19.82
C GLY A 56 18.65 48.76 20.98
N MET A 57 17.90 47.67 21.00
CA MET A 57 17.93 46.66 22.07
C MET A 57 19.02 45.61 21.80
N SER A 58 20.29 46.01 21.86
CA SER A 58 21.43 45.17 21.48
C SER A 58 21.56 43.88 22.31
N ALA A 59 21.21 43.91 23.59
CA ALA A 59 21.24 42.71 24.45
C ALA A 59 20.19 41.67 23.99
N ALA A 60 18.97 42.06 23.70
CA ALA A 60 17.91 41.17 23.24
C ALA A 60 18.24 40.53 21.88
N SER A 61 18.88 41.30 20.97
CA SER A 61 19.30 40.74 19.68
C SER A 61 20.40 39.68 19.83
N VAL A 62 21.31 39.80 20.76
CA VAL A 62 22.36 38.80 21.07
C VAL A 62 21.72 37.47 21.52
N TYR A 63 20.70 37.51 22.39
CA TYR A 63 19.98 36.30 22.83
C TYR A 63 19.27 35.61 21.65
N ALA A 64 18.58 36.36 20.80
CA ALA A 64 17.91 35.80 19.63
C ALA A 64 18.88 35.06 18.67
N PHE A 65 20.05 35.66 18.41
CA PHE A 65 21.07 35.04 17.56
C PHE A 65 21.79 33.87 18.22
N ALA A 66 21.99 33.89 19.54
CA ALA A 66 22.64 32.81 20.29
C ALA A 66 21.80 31.49 20.27
N PHE A 67 20.47 31.59 20.13
CA PHE A 67 19.59 30.42 20.06
C PHE A 67 19.66 29.68 18.73
N ILE A 68 19.96 30.35 17.63
CA ILE A 68 19.96 29.76 16.28
C ILE A 68 20.93 28.57 16.15
N PRO A 69 22.20 28.61 16.60
CA PRO A 69 23.10 27.46 16.56
C PRO A 69 22.57 26.25 17.32
N VAL A 70 21.88 26.46 18.44
CA VAL A 70 21.28 25.39 19.25
C VAL A 70 20.14 24.72 18.47
N LEU A 71 19.26 25.49 17.80
CA LEU A 71 18.23 24.96 16.91
C LEU A 71 18.82 24.10 15.81
N TRP A 72 19.89 24.55 15.15
CA TRP A 72 20.54 23.78 14.08
C TRP A 72 21.24 22.52 14.58
N LEU A 73 21.81 22.54 15.78
CA LEU A 73 22.35 21.35 16.44
C LEU A 73 21.24 20.33 16.69
N MET A 74 20.08 20.75 17.19
CA MET A 74 18.94 19.89 17.44
C MET A 74 18.38 19.33 16.11
N TYR A 75 18.29 20.16 15.07
CA TYR A 75 17.94 19.72 13.73
C TYR A 75 18.90 18.64 13.22
N TYR A 76 20.21 18.86 13.34
CA TYR A 76 21.24 17.90 12.94
C TYR A 76 21.11 16.57 13.70
N LEU A 77 20.91 16.60 15.01
CA LEU A 77 20.72 15.40 15.82
C LEU A 77 19.46 14.61 15.42
N SER A 78 18.37 15.31 15.15
CA SER A 78 17.11 14.69 14.72
C SER A 78 17.22 14.14 13.29
N ARG A 79 17.68 14.98 12.34
CA ARG A 79 17.65 14.68 10.89
C ARG A 79 18.70 13.68 10.45
N TYR A 80 19.95 13.83 10.93
CA TYR A 80 21.10 13.06 10.46
C TYR A 80 21.57 11.97 11.43
N LYS A 81 21.32 12.14 12.71
CA LYS A 81 21.69 11.13 13.73
C LYS A 81 20.51 10.25 14.16
N GLY A 82 19.30 10.49 13.66
CA GLY A 82 18.12 9.68 13.99
C GLY A 82 17.72 9.71 15.46
N LYS A 83 17.96 10.83 16.16
CA LYS A 83 17.68 10.99 17.60
C LYS A 83 16.65 12.11 17.88
N PRO A 84 15.42 12.05 17.31
CA PRO A 84 14.42 13.10 17.49
C PRO A 84 14.03 13.27 18.96
N GLY A 85 13.87 12.20 19.72
CA GLY A 85 13.52 12.27 21.13
C GLY A 85 14.54 13.02 22.00
N LEU A 86 15.84 12.88 21.70
CA LEU A 86 16.90 13.63 22.38
C LEU A 86 16.86 15.11 21.98
N SER A 87 16.64 15.42 20.72
CA SER A 87 16.53 16.81 20.23
C SER A 87 15.40 17.56 20.90
N ILE A 88 14.25 16.90 21.12
CA ILE A 88 13.09 17.47 21.81
C ILE A 88 13.40 17.69 23.31
N ILE A 89 14.14 16.78 23.95
CA ILE A 89 14.57 16.96 25.35
C ILE A 89 15.51 18.18 25.47
N ILE A 90 16.47 18.33 24.55
CA ILE A 90 17.37 19.47 24.51
C ILE A 90 16.59 20.77 24.31
N LEU A 91 15.61 20.78 23.38
CA LEU A 91 14.75 21.95 23.16
C LEU A 91 14.01 22.36 24.42
N GLY A 92 13.33 21.42 25.09
CA GLY A 92 12.59 21.69 26.31
C GLY A 92 13.50 22.15 27.47
N ALA A 93 14.62 21.47 27.69
CA ALA A 93 15.56 21.81 28.77
C ALA A 93 16.22 23.17 28.54
N PHE A 94 16.77 23.39 27.35
CA PHE A 94 17.47 24.63 27.01
C PHE A 94 16.52 25.83 26.96
N GLY A 95 15.36 25.68 26.30
CA GLY A 95 14.37 26.76 26.23
C GLY A 95 13.81 27.14 27.58
N ASN A 96 13.53 26.17 28.46
CA ASN A 96 13.11 26.48 29.83
C ASN A 96 14.25 27.15 30.66
N ALA A 97 15.49 26.67 30.53
CA ALA A 97 16.62 27.27 31.22
C ALA A 97 16.86 28.74 30.79
N GLU A 98 16.72 29.01 29.50
CA GLU A 98 16.76 30.36 28.95
C GLU A 98 15.65 31.25 29.52
N CYS A 99 14.39 30.77 29.46
CA CYS A 99 13.28 31.53 30.04
C CYS A 99 13.48 31.85 31.49
N ILE A 100 13.99 30.93 32.33
CA ILE A 100 14.27 31.16 33.73
C ILE A 100 15.42 32.17 33.91
N GLY A 101 16.52 32.01 33.16
CA GLY A 101 17.70 32.84 33.29
C GLY A 101 17.50 34.29 32.86
N VAL A 102 16.67 34.52 31.86
CA VAL A 102 16.45 35.83 31.25
C VAL A 102 15.24 36.57 31.84
N TYR A 103 14.32 35.87 32.51
CA TYR A 103 13.06 36.40 33.00
C TYR A 103 13.22 37.73 33.78
N PHE A 104 14.06 37.72 34.79
CA PHE A 104 14.30 38.90 35.67
C PHE A 104 15.11 40.00 34.98
N LEU A 105 15.89 39.64 33.95
CA LEU A 105 16.72 40.57 33.19
C LEU A 105 15.95 41.33 32.10
N THR A 106 14.76 40.82 31.71
CA THR A 106 13.94 41.33 30.61
C THR A 106 12.59 41.85 31.06
N GLY A 107 12.50 42.44 32.23
CA GLY A 107 11.32 43.12 32.74
C GLY A 107 10.29 42.22 33.42
N GLY A 108 10.60 40.95 33.70
CA GLY A 108 9.73 40.02 34.41
C GLY A 108 8.40 39.80 33.72
N SER A 109 7.30 39.96 34.46
CA SER A 109 5.93 39.84 33.92
C SER A 109 5.55 40.95 32.93
N ASN A 110 6.28 42.07 32.91
CA ASN A 110 6.09 43.16 31.94
C ASN A 110 6.86 42.93 30.62
N GLY A 111 7.76 41.95 30.60
CA GLY A 111 8.50 41.54 29.40
C GLY A 111 7.74 40.50 28.56
N ASP A 112 8.40 39.95 27.55
CA ASP A 112 7.85 38.96 26.62
C ASP A 112 8.19 37.50 26.98
N ASN A 113 8.94 37.27 28.06
CA ASN A 113 9.42 35.91 28.44
C ASN A 113 8.31 34.92 28.77
N LEU A 114 7.18 35.36 29.33
CA LEU A 114 6.03 34.47 29.56
C LEU A 114 5.41 34.01 28.26
N LEU A 115 5.43 34.85 27.23
CA LEU A 115 5.00 34.49 25.88
C LEU A 115 5.94 33.45 25.25
N MET A 116 7.25 33.62 25.45
CA MET A 116 8.27 32.65 24.98
C MET A 116 8.13 31.30 25.68
N LEU A 117 7.89 31.23 26.99
CA LEU A 117 7.61 30.00 27.72
C LEU A 117 6.35 29.31 27.19
N THR A 118 5.33 30.11 26.87
CA THR A 118 4.09 29.60 26.23
C THR A 118 4.39 29.04 24.86
N ALA A 119 5.21 29.70 24.03
CA ALA A 119 5.60 29.22 22.70
C ALA A 119 6.35 27.89 22.78
N ILE A 120 7.33 27.76 23.70
CA ILE A 120 8.07 26.51 23.95
C ILE A 120 7.10 25.39 24.34
N THR A 121 6.14 25.67 25.21
CA THR A 121 5.13 24.70 25.63
C THR A 121 4.28 24.22 24.45
N PHE A 122 3.83 25.13 23.57
CA PHE A 122 3.10 24.78 22.35
C PHE A 122 3.93 23.94 21.37
N ILE A 123 5.21 24.29 21.19
CA ILE A 123 6.11 23.50 20.35
C ILE A 123 6.25 22.08 20.92
N LEU A 124 6.49 21.95 22.24
CA LEU A 124 6.60 20.65 22.89
C LEU A 124 5.31 19.82 22.76
N LEU A 125 4.14 20.45 22.90
CA LEU A 125 2.84 19.78 22.67
C LEU A 125 2.72 19.24 21.24
N ALA A 126 3.26 19.96 20.25
CA ALA A 126 3.18 19.59 18.85
C ALA A 126 4.12 18.43 18.45
N VAL A 127 5.30 18.31 19.11
CA VAL A 127 6.36 17.43 18.64
C VAL A 127 6.81 16.38 19.66
N ALA A 128 6.53 16.55 20.96
CA ALA A 128 7.02 15.63 21.96
C ALA A 128 6.18 14.34 22.04
N PRO A 129 6.82 13.17 22.15
CA PRO A 129 6.13 11.91 22.39
C PRO A 129 5.26 11.96 23.65
N LYS A 130 4.15 11.23 23.67
CA LYS A 130 3.21 11.17 24.82
C LYS A 130 3.90 10.93 26.18
N LYS A 131 4.98 10.15 26.21
CA LYS A 131 5.75 9.88 27.44
C LYS A 131 6.45 11.15 27.97
N GLN A 132 7.00 11.98 27.10
CA GLN A 132 7.69 13.20 27.46
C GLN A 132 6.71 14.31 27.87
N LEU A 133 5.53 14.39 27.25
CA LEU A 133 4.49 15.37 27.59
C LEU A 133 4.06 15.29 29.07
N LYS A 134 4.06 14.08 29.65
CA LYS A 134 3.77 13.89 31.09
C LYS A 134 4.75 14.58 32.01
N VAL A 135 5.94 14.91 31.52
CA VAL A 135 6.98 15.63 32.25
C VAL A 135 6.96 17.12 31.90
N TRP A 136 6.92 17.44 30.59
CA TRP A 136 7.04 18.84 30.14
C TRP A 136 5.86 19.70 30.54
N ILE A 137 4.63 19.21 30.49
CA ILE A 137 3.44 20.01 30.83
C ILE A 137 3.46 20.44 32.30
N PRO A 138 3.57 19.54 33.29
CA PRO A 138 3.63 19.96 34.70
C PRO A 138 4.88 20.79 35.03
N LEU A 139 6.01 20.48 34.37
CA LEU A 139 7.23 21.25 34.58
C LEU A 139 7.06 22.71 34.11
N ASN A 140 6.55 22.94 32.90
CA ASN A 140 6.33 24.28 32.36
C ASN A 140 5.27 25.06 33.18
N CYS A 141 4.21 24.38 33.65
CA CYS A 141 3.26 24.99 34.58
C CYS A 141 3.95 25.41 35.91
N ALA A 142 4.82 24.55 36.47
CA ALA A 142 5.54 24.86 37.69
C ALA A 142 6.52 26.01 37.50
N ILE A 143 7.22 26.08 36.36
CA ILE A 143 8.13 27.17 35.99
C ILE A 143 7.33 28.49 35.90
N LEU A 144 6.21 28.49 35.17
CA LEU A 144 5.35 29.66 35.00
C LEU A 144 4.91 30.23 36.37
N VAL A 145 4.33 29.37 37.20
CA VAL A 145 3.83 29.77 38.53
C VAL A 145 5.01 30.19 39.42
N GLY A 146 6.13 29.46 39.37
CA GLY A 146 7.32 29.74 40.15
C GLY A 146 7.97 31.09 39.83
N LEU A 147 8.06 31.46 38.54
CA LEU A 147 8.60 32.74 38.11
C LEU A 147 7.74 33.93 38.59
N ILE A 148 6.40 33.84 38.40
CA ILE A 148 5.47 34.88 38.86
C ILE A 148 5.50 34.99 40.36
N PHE A 149 5.57 33.89 41.11
CA PHE A 149 5.64 33.90 42.56
C PHE A 149 6.98 34.45 43.06
N ALA A 150 8.10 34.12 42.40
CA ALA A 150 9.41 34.67 42.74
C ALA A 150 9.46 36.18 42.51
N GLU A 151 8.89 36.70 41.43
CA GLU A 151 8.76 38.15 41.18
C GLU A 151 7.91 38.85 42.25
N TYR A 152 6.80 38.18 42.66
CA TYR A 152 5.95 38.72 43.73
C TYR A 152 6.69 38.85 45.08
N LEU A 153 7.53 37.87 45.40
CA LEU A 153 8.32 37.89 46.64
C LEU A 153 9.54 38.82 46.56
N HIS A 154 10.15 38.96 45.39
CA HIS A 154 11.41 39.67 45.14
C HIS A 154 11.30 40.60 43.92
N PRO A 155 10.44 41.64 43.98
CA PRO A 155 10.28 42.56 42.85
C PRO A 155 11.59 43.31 42.53
N GLU A 156 12.50 43.41 43.48
CA GLU A 156 13.84 44.02 43.30
C GLU A 156 14.75 43.22 42.34
N TRP A 157 14.45 41.98 42.03
CA TRP A 157 15.21 41.19 41.08
C TRP A 157 14.92 41.56 39.64
N VAL A 158 13.79 42.23 39.38
CA VAL A 158 13.36 42.60 38.03
C VAL A 158 14.08 43.87 37.59
N THR A 159 14.91 43.76 36.56
CA THR A 159 15.52 44.92 35.93
C THR A 159 14.59 45.54 34.90
N PRO A 160 14.32 46.85 34.94
CA PRO A 160 13.56 47.50 33.89
C PRO A 160 14.30 47.41 32.57
N LEU A 161 13.62 46.84 31.57
CA LEU A 161 14.19 46.63 30.24
C LEU A 161 13.98 47.83 29.30
N TYR A 162 12.93 48.63 29.56
CA TYR A 162 12.49 49.68 28.67
C TYR A 162 12.59 51.05 29.34
N ASP A 163 13.19 52.00 28.62
CA ASP A 163 13.30 53.40 29.10
C ASP A 163 11.98 54.17 28.90
N ASP A 164 11.15 53.74 27.92
CA ASP A 164 9.87 54.38 27.60
C ASP A 164 8.77 53.35 27.28
N SER A 165 7.52 53.80 27.38
CA SER A 165 6.34 52.96 27.14
C SER A 165 6.11 52.63 25.66
N ALA A 166 6.61 53.44 24.72
CA ALA A 166 6.43 53.23 23.28
C ALA A 166 7.31 52.08 22.80
N THR A 167 8.60 52.06 23.23
CA THR A 167 9.53 50.95 22.92
C THR A 167 9.01 49.63 23.51
N ARG A 168 8.49 49.62 24.75
CA ARG A 168 7.84 48.42 25.34
C ARG A 168 6.68 47.93 24.51
N LEU A 169 5.76 48.82 24.12
CA LEU A 169 4.61 48.41 23.30
C LEU A 169 5.00 47.89 21.93
N MET A 170 6.00 48.44 21.30
CA MET A 170 6.52 47.97 20.01
C MET A 170 7.12 46.57 20.11
N ASP A 171 7.96 46.32 21.12
CA ASP A 171 8.58 45.01 21.33
C ASP A 171 7.53 43.92 21.68
N GLN A 172 6.62 44.24 22.61
CA GLN A 172 5.52 43.34 22.91
C GLN A 172 4.64 43.05 21.70
N ALA A 173 4.26 44.07 20.91
CA ALA A 173 3.45 43.86 19.69
C ALA A 173 4.16 42.97 18.67
N GLN A 174 5.47 43.14 18.51
CA GLN A 174 6.31 42.30 17.66
C GLN A 174 6.34 40.85 18.15
N SER A 175 6.62 40.64 19.44
CA SER A 175 6.66 39.29 20.05
C SER A 175 5.32 38.57 19.97
N TYR A 176 4.19 39.27 20.20
CA TYR A 176 2.84 38.72 20.00
C TYR A 176 2.57 38.34 18.54
N LEU A 177 2.99 39.19 17.59
CA LEU A 177 2.84 38.88 16.16
C LEU A 177 3.64 37.65 15.76
N ILE A 178 4.88 37.53 16.18
CA ILE A 178 5.75 36.38 15.92
C ILE A 178 5.14 35.10 16.52
N PHE A 179 4.67 35.17 17.78
CA PHE A 179 4.02 34.06 18.43
C PHE A 179 2.74 33.64 17.70
N PHE A 180 1.89 34.61 17.31
CA PHE A 180 0.67 34.34 16.57
C PHE A 180 0.96 33.63 15.23
N VAL A 181 1.93 34.16 14.46
CA VAL A 181 2.35 33.54 13.19
C VAL A 181 2.87 32.12 13.42
N LEU A 182 3.73 31.90 14.43
CA LEU A 182 4.24 30.58 14.78
C LEU A 182 3.10 29.62 15.13
N LEU A 183 2.14 30.03 15.95
CA LEU A 183 1.00 29.23 16.36
C LEU A 183 0.13 28.83 15.16
N VAL A 184 -0.19 29.79 14.27
CA VAL A 184 -0.96 29.53 13.05
C VAL A 184 -0.23 28.49 12.18
N ILE A 185 1.07 28.63 11.98
CA ILE A 185 1.85 27.70 11.17
C ILE A 185 1.87 26.31 11.81
N ILE A 186 2.10 26.19 13.11
CA ILE A 186 2.07 24.89 13.82
C ILE A 186 0.71 24.22 13.65
N ILE A 187 -0.38 24.94 13.85
CA ILE A 187 -1.74 24.41 13.67
C ILE A 187 -1.96 23.96 12.23
N MET A 188 -1.53 24.75 11.25
CA MET A 188 -1.64 24.39 9.82
C MET A 188 -0.84 23.11 9.50
N LEU A 189 0.37 22.98 10.03
CA LEU A 189 1.21 21.79 9.85
C LEU A 189 0.55 20.55 10.46
N ILE A 190 0.06 20.63 11.69
CA ILE A 190 -0.64 19.53 12.37
C ILE A 190 -1.88 19.12 11.55
N LYS A 191 -2.69 20.11 11.16
CA LYS A 191 -3.92 19.87 10.40
C LYS A 191 -3.64 19.24 9.03
N SER A 192 -2.64 19.74 8.30
CA SER A 192 -2.22 19.20 7.00
C SER A 192 -1.77 17.73 7.12
N ASN A 193 -0.92 17.43 8.09
CA ASN A 193 -0.46 16.06 8.33
C ASN A 193 -1.61 15.13 8.76
N TYR A 194 -2.50 15.60 9.65
CA TYR A 194 -3.67 14.82 10.06
C TYR A 194 -4.57 14.42 8.89
N TYR A 195 -4.88 15.36 7.97
CA TYR A 195 -5.70 15.04 6.81
C TYR A 195 -5.00 14.10 5.84
N THR A 196 -3.69 14.21 5.70
CA THR A 196 -2.92 13.28 4.84
C THR A 196 -2.97 11.87 5.40
N GLU A 197 -2.70 11.68 6.69
CA GLU A 197 -2.75 10.38 7.35
C GLU A 197 -4.16 9.78 7.34
N LYS A 198 -5.17 10.60 7.62
CA LYS A 198 -6.57 10.16 7.55
C LYS A 198 -6.92 9.64 6.15
N ARG A 199 -6.54 10.39 5.10
CA ARG A 199 -6.79 9.99 3.72
C ARG A 199 -6.12 8.65 3.37
N LEU A 200 -4.89 8.44 3.83
CA LEU A 200 -4.18 7.18 3.63
C LEU A 200 -4.85 6.02 4.39
N ALA A 201 -5.32 6.27 5.61
CA ALA A 201 -6.08 5.28 6.38
C ALA A 201 -7.39 4.90 5.69
N ASP A 202 -8.17 5.89 5.22
CA ASP A 202 -9.42 5.68 4.48
C ASP A 202 -9.20 4.86 3.20
N LEU A 203 -8.10 5.12 2.46
CA LEU A 203 -7.73 4.35 1.26
C LEU A 203 -7.40 2.89 1.60
N ARG A 204 -6.61 2.64 2.65
CA ARG A 204 -6.27 1.29 3.11
C ARG A 204 -7.51 0.52 3.58
N GLU A 205 -8.42 1.19 4.29
CA GLU A 205 -9.69 0.59 4.71
C GLU A 205 -10.54 0.19 3.51
N LEU A 206 -10.64 1.04 2.48
CA LEU A 206 -11.36 0.73 1.26
C LEU A 206 -10.76 -0.48 0.51
N GLU A 207 -9.44 -0.59 0.45
CA GLU A 207 -8.75 -1.75 -0.13
C GLU A 207 -9.02 -3.03 0.65
N LEU A 208 -8.99 -2.98 1.99
CA LEU A 208 -9.31 -4.11 2.85
C LEU A 208 -10.77 -4.57 2.67
N ILE A 209 -11.73 -3.63 2.59
CA ILE A 209 -13.14 -3.95 2.35
C ILE A 209 -13.29 -4.67 0.99
N LYS A 210 -12.72 -4.14 -0.08
CA LYS A 210 -12.76 -4.76 -1.42
C LYS A 210 -12.16 -6.17 -1.42
N SER A 211 -11.01 -6.35 -0.77
CA SER A 211 -10.37 -7.65 -0.63
C SER A 211 -11.24 -8.65 0.12
N ASN A 212 -11.85 -8.21 1.22
CA ASN A 212 -12.74 -9.06 2.02
C ASN A 212 -14.04 -9.43 1.28
N GLU A 213 -14.63 -8.49 0.54
CA GLU A 213 -15.80 -8.75 -0.32
C GLU A 213 -15.48 -9.79 -1.41
N ALA A 214 -14.33 -9.65 -2.08
CA ALA A 214 -13.88 -10.61 -3.08
C ALA A 214 -13.70 -12.01 -2.47
N LYS A 215 -13.10 -12.09 -1.29
CA LYS A 215 -12.92 -13.33 -0.51
C LYS A 215 -14.26 -13.97 -0.14
N ASN A 216 -15.19 -13.19 0.41
CA ASN A 216 -16.51 -13.69 0.82
C ASN A 216 -17.33 -14.20 -0.39
N LYS A 217 -17.26 -13.48 -1.50
CA LYS A 217 -17.92 -13.89 -2.75
C LYS A 217 -17.37 -15.21 -3.25
N LEU A 218 -16.05 -15.39 -3.22
CA LEU A 218 -15.45 -16.66 -3.62
C LEU A 218 -15.92 -17.81 -2.72
N PHE A 219 -15.89 -17.64 -1.38
CA PHE A 219 -16.39 -18.67 -0.47
C PHE A 219 -17.84 -19.06 -0.76
N SER A 220 -18.68 -18.10 -1.12
CA SER A 220 -20.07 -18.37 -1.51
C SER A 220 -20.17 -19.22 -2.76
N ILE A 221 -19.37 -18.90 -3.81
CA ILE A 221 -19.33 -19.66 -5.06
C ILE A 221 -18.81 -21.08 -4.80
N VAL A 222 -17.71 -21.20 -4.05
CA VAL A 222 -17.12 -22.49 -3.68
C VAL A 222 -18.11 -23.38 -2.94
N ALA A 223 -18.80 -22.84 -1.92
CA ALA A 223 -19.77 -23.58 -1.14
C ALA A 223 -20.97 -24.05 -1.98
N HIS A 224 -21.42 -23.22 -2.93
CA HIS A 224 -22.48 -23.58 -3.87
C HIS A 224 -22.03 -24.70 -4.81
N ASP A 225 -20.88 -24.55 -5.44
CA ASP A 225 -20.39 -25.47 -6.47
C ASP A 225 -19.87 -26.81 -5.92
N LEU A 226 -19.44 -26.85 -4.64
CA LEU A 226 -19.14 -28.12 -3.95
C LEU A 226 -20.40 -28.90 -3.56
N ARG A 227 -21.51 -28.22 -3.29
CA ARG A 227 -22.75 -28.87 -2.85
C ARG A 227 -23.33 -29.81 -3.93
N ALA A 228 -23.30 -29.37 -5.20
CA ALA A 228 -23.89 -30.14 -6.30
C ALA A 228 -23.18 -31.49 -6.55
N PRO A 229 -21.82 -31.55 -6.71
CA PRO A 229 -21.13 -32.84 -6.90
C PRO A 229 -21.21 -33.75 -5.67
N LEU A 230 -21.17 -33.19 -4.46
CA LEU A 230 -21.35 -33.99 -3.25
C LEU A 230 -22.73 -34.61 -3.16
N ALA A 231 -23.78 -33.86 -3.50
CA ALA A 231 -25.16 -34.43 -3.62
C ALA A 231 -25.24 -35.52 -4.68
N SER A 232 -24.56 -35.35 -5.83
CA SER A 232 -24.50 -36.38 -6.87
C SER A 232 -23.80 -37.65 -6.37
N VAL A 233 -22.67 -37.51 -5.66
CA VAL A 233 -21.97 -38.65 -5.04
C VAL A 233 -22.88 -39.39 -4.05
N GLN A 234 -23.63 -38.67 -3.21
CA GLN A 234 -24.57 -39.28 -2.28
C GLN A 234 -25.68 -40.03 -3.02
N ASN A 235 -26.29 -39.42 -4.04
CA ASN A 235 -27.33 -40.04 -4.83
C ASN A 235 -26.84 -41.32 -5.53
N TYR A 236 -25.65 -41.33 -6.14
CA TYR A 236 -25.06 -42.49 -6.78
C TYR A 236 -24.79 -43.61 -5.78
N LEU A 237 -24.31 -43.29 -4.58
CA LEU A 237 -24.12 -44.26 -3.51
C LEU A 237 -25.43 -44.84 -3.01
N GLU A 238 -26.51 -44.06 -2.95
CA GLU A 238 -27.85 -44.55 -2.60
C GLU A 238 -28.41 -45.46 -3.69
N LEU A 239 -28.22 -45.12 -4.96
CA LEU A 239 -28.64 -45.98 -6.09
C LEU A 239 -27.91 -47.32 -6.05
N LEU A 240 -26.61 -47.36 -5.78
CA LEU A 240 -25.84 -48.62 -5.65
C LEU A 240 -26.31 -49.54 -4.53
N LYS A 241 -27.09 -49.06 -3.55
CA LYS A 241 -27.69 -49.88 -2.48
C LYS A 241 -28.97 -50.60 -2.93
N GLN A 242 -29.53 -50.23 -4.09
CA GLN A 242 -30.73 -50.89 -4.61
C GLN A 242 -30.41 -52.30 -5.08
N VAL A 243 -31.26 -53.26 -4.73
CA VAL A 243 -31.02 -54.72 -4.89
C VAL A 243 -31.21 -55.19 -6.35
N TYR A 244 -31.82 -54.39 -7.22
CA TYR A 244 -32.26 -54.81 -8.56
C TYR A 244 -31.53 -54.12 -9.70
N LEU A 245 -30.30 -53.68 -9.56
CA LEU A 245 -29.48 -53.07 -10.60
C LEU A 245 -28.85 -54.16 -11.49
N THR A 246 -28.88 -53.98 -12.78
CA THR A 246 -28.11 -54.78 -13.75
C THR A 246 -26.60 -54.44 -13.62
N GLU A 247 -25.73 -55.33 -14.10
CA GLU A 247 -24.27 -55.09 -14.06
C GLU A 247 -23.88 -53.88 -14.93
N GLU A 248 -24.62 -53.60 -16.06
CA GLU A 248 -24.41 -52.43 -16.87
C GLU A 248 -24.77 -51.13 -16.10
N GLU A 249 -25.91 -51.12 -15.41
CA GLU A 249 -26.35 -49.97 -14.60
C GLU A 249 -25.37 -49.69 -13.46
N LYS A 250 -24.87 -50.73 -12.79
CA LYS A 250 -23.86 -50.61 -11.75
C LYS A 250 -22.56 -50.01 -12.29
N SER A 251 -22.09 -50.49 -13.43
CA SER A 251 -20.90 -50.01 -14.10
C SER A 251 -21.02 -48.51 -14.44
N HIS A 252 -22.16 -48.12 -15.01
CA HIS A 252 -22.45 -46.74 -15.36
C HIS A 252 -22.51 -45.80 -14.12
N ILE A 253 -23.14 -46.26 -13.03
CA ILE A 253 -23.22 -45.54 -11.78
C ILE A 253 -21.80 -45.38 -11.16
N GLN A 254 -20.99 -46.44 -11.18
CA GLN A 254 -19.60 -46.39 -10.67
C GLN A 254 -18.73 -45.42 -11.46
N GLU A 255 -18.86 -45.40 -12.77
CA GLU A 255 -18.14 -44.46 -13.64
C GLU A 255 -18.54 -43.01 -13.36
N ASN A 256 -19.84 -42.72 -13.25
CA ASN A 256 -20.35 -41.39 -12.88
C ASN A 256 -19.88 -40.93 -11.48
N LEU A 257 -19.84 -41.89 -10.52
CA LEU A 257 -19.31 -41.63 -9.18
C LEU A 257 -17.85 -41.29 -9.23
N LEU A 258 -17.03 -42.03 -9.97
CA LEU A 258 -15.61 -41.80 -10.14
C LEU A 258 -15.36 -40.41 -10.77
N ASN A 259 -16.08 -40.08 -11.84
CA ASN A 259 -15.96 -38.79 -12.52
C ASN A 259 -16.37 -37.62 -11.60
N SER A 260 -17.48 -37.76 -10.86
CA SER A 260 -17.91 -36.74 -9.90
C SER A 260 -16.89 -36.49 -8.77
N THR A 261 -16.29 -37.59 -8.26
CA THR A 261 -15.27 -37.52 -7.21
C THR A 261 -13.98 -36.88 -7.71
N LYS A 262 -13.52 -37.23 -8.93
CA LYS A 262 -12.36 -36.66 -9.58
C LYS A 262 -12.54 -35.15 -9.79
N HIS A 263 -13.69 -34.75 -10.30
CA HIS A 263 -14.03 -33.35 -10.52
C HIS A 263 -14.04 -32.54 -9.20
N THR A 264 -14.61 -33.10 -8.13
CA THR A 264 -14.62 -32.47 -6.79
C THR A 264 -13.20 -32.31 -6.24
N SER A 265 -12.33 -33.30 -6.42
CA SER A 265 -10.94 -33.26 -6.01
C SER A 265 -10.13 -32.18 -6.74
N GLU A 266 -10.32 -32.07 -8.06
CA GLU A 266 -9.71 -31.02 -8.89
C GLU A 266 -10.15 -29.62 -8.43
N MET A 267 -11.44 -29.45 -8.16
CA MET A 267 -12.01 -28.21 -7.63
C MET A 267 -11.38 -27.85 -6.28
N LEU A 268 -11.28 -28.78 -5.35
CA LEU A 268 -10.68 -28.58 -4.03
C LEU A 268 -9.22 -28.16 -4.17
N THR A 269 -8.46 -28.83 -5.05
CA THR A 269 -7.06 -28.51 -5.33
C THR A 269 -6.89 -27.07 -5.83
N ASN A 270 -7.77 -26.65 -6.74
CA ASN A 270 -7.76 -25.29 -7.28
C ASN A 270 -8.05 -24.25 -6.19
N ILE A 271 -9.01 -24.53 -5.30
CA ILE A 271 -9.37 -23.65 -4.17
C ILE A 271 -8.23 -23.56 -3.16
N LEU A 272 -7.61 -24.68 -2.79
CA LEU A 272 -6.47 -24.70 -1.88
C LEU A 272 -5.27 -23.93 -2.45
N SER A 273 -4.99 -24.09 -3.74
CA SER A 273 -3.94 -23.35 -4.43
C SER A 273 -4.21 -21.85 -4.41
N TRP A 274 -5.47 -21.44 -4.64
CA TRP A 274 -5.88 -20.03 -4.56
C TRP A 274 -5.80 -19.49 -3.13
N SER A 275 -6.28 -20.25 -2.14
CA SER A 275 -6.23 -19.84 -0.73
C SER A 275 -4.79 -19.64 -0.26
N LYS A 276 -3.90 -20.52 -0.67
CA LYS A 276 -2.46 -20.41 -0.38
C LYS A 276 -1.87 -19.15 -1.04
N ALA A 277 -2.26 -18.85 -2.28
CA ALA A 277 -1.85 -17.63 -2.97
C ALA A 277 -2.28 -16.34 -2.26
N GLN A 278 -3.42 -16.36 -1.58
CA GLN A 278 -3.96 -15.19 -0.87
C GLN A 278 -3.45 -15.02 0.57
N MET A 279 -3.09 -16.12 1.27
CA MET A 279 -2.78 -16.08 2.71
C MET A 279 -1.33 -15.71 3.03
N ASP A 280 -0.37 -16.10 2.21
CA ASP A 280 1.05 -16.03 2.59
C ASP A 280 1.83 -14.84 2.01
N GLY A 281 1.18 -13.93 1.24
CA GLY A 281 1.97 -12.98 0.44
C GLY A 281 3.02 -13.80 -0.30
N MET A 282 2.62 -14.60 -1.26
CA MET A 282 3.44 -15.65 -1.87
C MET A 282 4.89 -15.21 -2.05
N SER A 283 5.81 -15.91 -1.46
CA SER A 283 7.18 -15.96 -1.96
C SER A 283 7.14 -16.71 -3.30
N LEU A 284 6.85 -15.95 -4.39
CA LEU A 284 6.95 -16.46 -5.74
C LEU A 284 8.35 -16.99 -5.94
N ASN A 285 8.47 -18.24 -6.36
CA ASN A 285 9.76 -18.83 -6.67
C ASN A 285 10.15 -18.48 -8.12
N PHE A 286 10.51 -17.21 -8.33
CA PHE A 286 10.98 -16.78 -9.64
C PHE A 286 12.31 -17.45 -9.98
N VAL A 287 12.28 -18.31 -10.96
CA VAL A 287 13.47 -18.98 -11.53
C VAL A 287 13.48 -18.83 -13.04
N LYS A 288 14.63 -19.09 -13.63
CA LYS A 288 14.78 -19.22 -15.09
C LYS A 288 14.17 -20.54 -15.54
N VAL A 289 13.03 -20.49 -16.23
CA VAL A 289 12.28 -21.65 -16.68
C VAL A 289 12.48 -21.81 -18.19
N ASN A 290 13.06 -22.93 -18.61
CA ASN A 290 13.00 -23.36 -20.00
C ASN A 290 11.59 -23.90 -20.28
N LEU A 291 10.87 -23.25 -21.23
CA LEU A 291 9.45 -23.53 -21.47
C LEU A 291 9.23 -24.96 -21.94
N GLU A 292 10.03 -25.44 -22.88
CA GLU A 292 9.88 -26.79 -23.39
C GLU A 292 10.03 -27.82 -22.28
N ARG A 293 11.12 -27.75 -21.53
CA ARG A 293 11.41 -28.72 -20.46
C ARG A 293 10.39 -28.70 -19.34
N SER A 294 9.85 -27.53 -19.02
CA SER A 294 8.88 -27.37 -17.94
C SER A 294 7.46 -27.76 -18.36
N LEU A 295 7.06 -27.46 -19.59
CA LEU A 295 5.68 -27.66 -20.06
C LEU A 295 5.44 -28.99 -20.76
N ASN A 296 6.47 -29.65 -21.31
CA ASN A 296 6.35 -30.94 -22.01
C ASN A 296 5.56 -31.99 -21.21
N PRO A 297 5.80 -32.23 -19.90
CA PRO A 297 5.02 -33.22 -19.16
C PRO A 297 3.52 -32.87 -19.11
N THR A 298 3.22 -31.58 -18.96
CA THR A 298 1.83 -31.08 -18.91
C THR A 298 1.16 -31.22 -20.28
N VAL A 299 1.84 -30.82 -21.35
CA VAL A 299 1.31 -30.92 -22.73
C VAL A 299 1.12 -32.38 -23.12
N ALA A 300 2.05 -33.28 -22.83
CA ALA A 300 1.95 -34.72 -23.12
C ALA A 300 0.73 -35.36 -22.44
N LEU A 301 0.46 -34.99 -21.17
CA LEU A 301 -0.74 -35.49 -20.48
C LEU A 301 -2.02 -34.98 -21.13
N GLN A 302 -2.08 -33.71 -21.50
CA GLN A 302 -3.23 -33.12 -22.19
C GLN A 302 -3.42 -33.70 -23.60
N GLN A 303 -2.30 -34.07 -24.28
CA GLN A 303 -2.36 -34.72 -25.57
C GLN A 303 -3.08 -36.11 -25.52
N HIS A 304 -2.81 -36.86 -24.44
CA HIS A 304 -3.54 -38.13 -24.22
C HIS A 304 -5.04 -37.90 -24.03
N MET A 305 -5.42 -36.90 -23.21
CA MET A 305 -6.83 -36.55 -22.98
C MET A 305 -7.51 -36.04 -24.26
N ALA A 306 -6.83 -35.23 -25.09
CA ALA A 306 -7.34 -34.77 -26.38
C ALA A 306 -7.58 -35.93 -27.31
N LYS A 307 -6.65 -36.92 -27.37
CA LYS A 307 -6.80 -38.13 -28.21
C LYS A 307 -8.01 -39.00 -27.79
N GLU A 308 -8.27 -39.15 -26.49
CA GLU A 308 -9.45 -39.85 -25.98
C GLU A 308 -10.76 -39.22 -26.48
N LYS A 309 -10.76 -37.87 -26.62
CA LYS A 309 -11.92 -37.12 -27.17
C LYS A 309 -11.94 -37.07 -28.71
N GLY A 310 -10.90 -37.62 -29.38
CA GLY A 310 -10.76 -37.56 -30.83
C GLY A 310 -10.33 -36.20 -31.37
N ILE A 311 -9.58 -35.42 -30.55
CA ILE A 311 -9.05 -34.10 -30.89
C ILE A 311 -7.56 -34.21 -31.20
N GLU A 312 -7.10 -33.54 -32.26
CA GLU A 312 -5.68 -33.42 -32.59
C GLU A 312 -5.05 -32.28 -31.80
N LEU A 313 -4.16 -32.59 -30.85
CA LEU A 313 -3.36 -31.56 -30.13
C LEU A 313 -1.97 -31.51 -30.73
N ILE A 314 -1.66 -30.40 -31.40
CA ILE A 314 -0.36 -30.12 -32.04
C ILE A 314 0.54 -29.50 -31.00
N CYS A 315 1.64 -30.19 -30.70
CA CYS A 315 2.66 -29.71 -29.76
C CYS A 315 3.51 -28.59 -30.37
N PRO A 316 4.06 -27.69 -29.55
CA PRO A 316 4.98 -26.67 -30.02
C PRO A 316 6.25 -27.31 -30.59
N GLU A 317 6.88 -26.63 -31.54
CA GLU A 317 8.23 -26.97 -31.97
C GLU A 317 9.22 -26.82 -30.81
N PRO A 318 10.32 -27.61 -30.79
CA PRO A 318 11.37 -27.48 -29.79
C PRO A 318 11.87 -26.03 -29.69
N SER A 319 11.91 -25.48 -28.49
CA SER A 319 12.30 -24.09 -28.26
C SER A 319 13.22 -23.97 -27.05
N GLU A 320 14.31 -23.23 -27.21
CA GLU A 320 15.23 -22.89 -26.10
C GLU A 320 14.77 -21.65 -25.31
N MET A 321 13.54 -21.18 -25.48
CA MET A 321 13.03 -19.98 -24.79
C MET A 321 13.04 -20.16 -23.27
N VAL A 322 13.62 -19.17 -22.59
CA VAL A 322 13.73 -19.10 -21.13
C VAL A 322 13.02 -17.87 -20.62
N VAL A 323 12.06 -18.07 -19.75
CA VAL A 323 11.30 -16.99 -19.08
C VAL A 323 11.62 -16.95 -17.58
N THR A 324 11.42 -15.80 -16.95
CA THR A 324 11.45 -15.69 -15.49
C THR A 324 10.04 -15.89 -14.95
N ALA A 325 9.80 -17.05 -14.36
CA ALA A 325 8.48 -17.43 -13.87
C ALA A 325 8.58 -18.40 -12.68
N ASP A 326 7.45 -18.61 -12.01
CA ASP A 326 7.25 -19.73 -11.09
C ASP A 326 6.80 -20.95 -11.91
N PRO A 327 7.59 -22.04 -11.93
CA PRO A 327 7.31 -23.18 -12.81
C PRO A 327 5.99 -23.89 -12.49
N ASP A 328 5.62 -23.98 -11.21
CA ASP A 328 4.40 -24.66 -10.78
C ASP A 328 3.16 -23.86 -11.21
N MET A 329 3.19 -22.55 -11.03
CA MET A 329 2.11 -21.68 -11.49
C MET A 329 1.99 -21.64 -13.01
N LEU A 330 3.13 -21.60 -13.72
CA LEU A 330 3.13 -21.62 -15.19
C LEU A 330 2.49 -22.90 -15.72
N GLN A 331 2.86 -24.07 -15.17
CA GLN A 331 2.27 -25.36 -15.52
C GLN A 331 0.76 -25.40 -15.23
N LEU A 332 0.32 -24.86 -14.07
CA LEU A 332 -1.10 -24.79 -13.72
C LEU A 332 -1.90 -23.96 -14.73
N VAL A 333 -1.36 -22.78 -15.11
CA VAL A 333 -2.02 -21.90 -16.10
C VAL A 333 -2.14 -22.60 -17.46
N VAL A 334 -1.04 -23.11 -17.99
CA VAL A 334 -1.02 -23.78 -19.31
C VAL A 334 -1.93 -25.00 -19.32
N ARG A 335 -1.89 -25.83 -18.27
CA ARG A 335 -2.79 -26.97 -18.11
C ARG A 335 -4.26 -26.55 -18.16
N ASN A 336 -4.61 -25.48 -17.43
CA ASN A 336 -5.99 -25.01 -17.38
C ASN A 336 -6.48 -24.49 -18.72
N ILE A 337 -5.64 -23.74 -19.47
CA ILE A 337 -6.01 -23.22 -20.80
C ILE A 337 -6.18 -24.38 -21.80
N ILE A 338 -5.24 -25.34 -21.84
CA ILE A 338 -5.34 -26.49 -22.74
C ILE A 338 -6.56 -27.36 -22.36
N SER A 339 -6.83 -27.59 -21.10
CA SER A 339 -8.01 -28.32 -20.64
C SER A 339 -9.32 -27.67 -21.09
N ASN A 340 -9.39 -26.31 -21.03
CA ASN A 340 -10.53 -25.57 -21.56
C ASN A 340 -10.66 -25.73 -23.10
N ALA A 341 -9.56 -25.65 -23.84
CA ALA A 341 -9.53 -25.87 -25.26
C ALA A 341 -10.09 -27.28 -25.63
N ILE A 342 -9.64 -28.33 -24.90
CA ILE A 342 -10.15 -29.71 -25.10
C ILE A 342 -11.64 -29.77 -24.76
N LYS A 343 -12.09 -29.15 -23.70
CA LYS A 343 -13.48 -29.13 -23.26
C LYS A 343 -14.41 -28.53 -24.32
N PHE A 344 -14.00 -27.41 -24.93
CA PHE A 344 -14.84 -26.65 -25.85
C PHE A 344 -14.65 -26.97 -27.35
N THR A 345 -13.73 -27.87 -27.66
CA THR A 345 -13.52 -28.36 -29.04
C THR A 345 -14.29 -29.65 -29.26
N PRO A 346 -15.05 -29.78 -30.33
CA PRO A 346 -15.75 -31.04 -30.69
C PRO A 346 -14.75 -32.09 -31.17
N ALA A 347 -15.19 -33.35 -31.16
CA ALA A 347 -14.43 -34.46 -31.76
C ALA A 347 -14.10 -34.17 -33.23
N GLY A 348 -12.89 -34.50 -33.65
CA GLY A 348 -12.33 -34.16 -34.98
C GLY A 348 -11.74 -32.75 -35.05
N GLY A 349 -11.82 -31.96 -33.99
CA GLY A 349 -11.22 -30.62 -33.92
C GLY A 349 -9.69 -30.62 -33.68
N LYS A 350 -9.13 -29.43 -33.70
CA LYS A 350 -7.67 -29.21 -33.57
C LYS A 350 -7.37 -28.17 -32.49
N ILE A 351 -6.29 -28.42 -31.72
CA ILE A 351 -5.72 -27.50 -30.75
C ILE A 351 -4.24 -27.39 -31.08
N SER A 352 -3.71 -26.18 -31.09
CA SER A 352 -2.28 -25.92 -31.27
C SER A 352 -1.69 -25.15 -30.08
N VAL A 353 -0.49 -25.53 -29.68
CA VAL A 353 0.32 -24.78 -28.71
C VAL A 353 1.57 -24.30 -29.44
N SER A 354 1.90 -23.02 -29.31
CA SER A 354 3.11 -22.45 -29.90
C SER A 354 3.75 -21.40 -28.99
N TYR A 355 5.03 -21.13 -29.24
CA TYR A 355 5.80 -20.11 -28.53
C TYR A 355 6.32 -19.08 -29.53
N GLU A 356 6.15 -17.80 -29.21
CA GLU A 356 6.64 -16.71 -30.05
C GLU A 356 7.37 -15.67 -29.18
N GLU A 357 8.44 -15.11 -29.73
CA GLU A 357 9.09 -13.93 -29.15
C GLU A 357 8.46 -12.65 -29.72
N ARG A 358 7.95 -11.78 -28.85
CA ARG A 358 7.38 -10.47 -29.22
C ARG A 358 7.89 -9.39 -28.27
N ASP A 359 8.56 -8.37 -28.76
CA ASP A 359 8.96 -7.18 -27.99
C ASP A 359 9.72 -7.47 -26.67
N LYS A 360 10.63 -8.47 -26.65
CA LYS A 360 11.33 -8.96 -25.45
C LYS A 360 10.44 -9.68 -24.42
N GLU A 361 9.25 -10.06 -24.79
CA GLU A 361 8.37 -10.95 -24.03
C GLU A 361 8.27 -12.27 -24.80
N CYS A 362 8.17 -13.39 -24.09
CA CYS A 362 7.77 -14.66 -24.66
C CYS A 362 6.28 -14.81 -24.57
N CYS A 363 5.62 -15.09 -25.67
CA CYS A 363 4.20 -15.34 -25.75
C CYS A 363 3.94 -16.83 -25.97
N ILE A 364 3.23 -17.47 -25.02
CA ILE A 364 2.69 -18.82 -25.19
C ILE A 364 1.30 -18.67 -25.77
N ILE A 365 1.05 -19.30 -26.91
CA ILE A 365 -0.19 -19.20 -27.68
C ILE A 365 -0.86 -20.56 -27.68
N ILE A 366 -2.12 -20.62 -27.26
CA ILE A 366 -2.94 -21.83 -27.26
C ILE A 366 -4.20 -21.52 -28.05
N SER A 367 -4.34 -22.16 -29.22
CA SER A 367 -5.44 -21.91 -30.16
C SER A 367 -6.26 -23.19 -30.37
N ASP A 368 -7.57 -23.07 -30.35
CA ASP A 368 -8.52 -24.13 -30.67
C ASP A 368 -9.47 -23.68 -31.78
N ASN A 369 -10.04 -24.65 -32.50
CA ASN A 369 -11.10 -24.45 -33.46
C ASN A 369 -12.46 -24.90 -32.92
N GLY A 370 -12.70 -24.71 -31.64
CA GLY A 370 -13.92 -25.08 -30.94
C GLY A 370 -15.09 -24.12 -31.18
N ILE A 371 -16.04 -24.13 -30.24
CA ILE A 371 -17.30 -23.36 -30.35
C ILE A 371 -17.09 -21.84 -30.22
N GLY A 372 -15.91 -21.39 -29.78
CA GLY A 372 -15.62 -19.98 -29.54
C GLY A 372 -16.38 -19.37 -28.34
N ILE A 373 -16.28 -18.07 -28.19
CA ILE A 373 -16.87 -17.29 -27.09
C ILE A 373 -17.71 -16.16 -27.70
N ALA A 374 -18.99 -16.09 -27.36
CA ALA A 374 -19.86 -15.01 -27.79
C ALA A 374 -19.38 -13.65 -27.25
N LYS A 375 -19.46 -12.59 -28.05
CA LYS A 375 -18.97 -11.23 -27.71
C LYS A 375 -19.53 -10.68 -26.40
N GLU A 376 -20.76 -11.03 -26.07
CA GLU A 376 -21.46 -10.64 -24.84
C GLU A 376 -20.75 -11.17 -23.58
N ASN A 377 -20.02 -12.27 -23.69
CA ASN A 377 -19.32 -12.92 -22.59
C ASN A 377 -17.84 -12.50 -22.46
N HIS A 378 -17.27 -11.77 -23.43
CA HIS A 378 -15.85 -11.41 -23.45
C HIS A 378 -15.39 -10.66 -22.17
N GLU A 379 -16.17 -9.71 -21.69
CA GLU A 379 -15.84 -8.95 -20.47
C GLU A 379 -15.88 -9.81 -19.19
N GLN A 380 -16.59 -10.94 -19.24
CA GLN A 380 -16.83 -11.78 -18.06
C GLN A 380 -15.94 -13.02 -18.02
N VAL A 381 -15.20 -13.34 -19.09
CA VAL A 381 -14.36 -14.56 -19.20
C VAL A 381 -13.40 -14.73 -18.02
N PHE A 382 -12.78 -13.63 -17.56
CA PHE A 382 -11.87 -13.60 -16.44
C PHE A 382 -12.52 -13.10 -15.14
N SER A 383 -13.85 -13.13 -15.03
CA SER A 383 -14.55 -12.64 -13.83
C SER A 383 -15.23 -13.77 -13.07
N LEU A 384 -15.37 -13.60 -11.75
CA LEU A 384 -16.16 -14.48 -10.88
C LEU A 384 -17.67 -14.45 -11.17
N LYS A 385 -18.12 -13.65 -12.16
CA LYS A 385 -19.52 -13.57 -12.60
C LYS A 385 -19.80 -14.48 -13.81
N SER A 386 -18.76 -15.03 -14.43
CA SER A 386 -18.90 -15.95 -15.56
C SER A 386 -19.67 -17.19 -15.11
N GLN A 387 -20.81 -17.43 -15.75
CA GLN A 387 -21.53 -18.69 -15.55
C GLN A 387 -20.73 -19.80 -16.23
N SER A 388 -20.56 -20.91 -15.52
CA SER A 388 -19.94 -22.12 -16.08
C SER A 388 -20.78 -22.66 -17.24
N THR A 389 -20.18 -22.72 -18.43
CA THR A 389 -20.81 -23.32 -19.62
C THR A 389 -20.44 -24.78 -19.74
N TYR A 390 -21.38 -25.57 -20.31
CA TYR A 390 -21.12 -26.98 -20.62
C TYR A 390 -20.17 -27.11 -21.81
N GLY A 391 -19.24 -28.05 -21.74
CA GLY A 391 -18.40 -28.42 -22.86
C GLY A 391 -19.16 -29.19 -23.92
N THR A 392 -18.48 -29.52 -25.03
CA THR A 392 -19.06 -30.21 -26.19
C THR A 392 -19.56 -31.63 -25.90
N ASN A 393 -19.08 -32.28 -24.83
CA ASN A 393 -19.53 -33.58 -24.32
C ASN A 393 -20.25 -33.44 -22.96
N ASN A 394 -20.96 -32.34 -22.72
CA ASN A 394 -21.65 -32.05 -21.46
C ASN A 394 -20.72 -31.96 -20.22
N GLU A 395 -19.43 -31.72 -20.42
CA GLU A 395 -18.49 -31.49 -19.29
C GLU A 395 -18.82 -30.15 -18.58
N LYS A 396 -19.19 -30.20 -17.32
CA LYS A 396 -19.45 -29.02 -16.53
C LYS A 396 -18.11 -28.47 -15.96
N GLY A 397 -17.82 -27.20 -16.16
CA GLY A 397 -16.65 -26.55 -15.56
C GLY A 397 -16.99 -25.88 -14.23
N VAL A 398 -15.98 -25.57 -13.45
CA VAL A 398 -16.13 -24.85 -12.16
C VAL A 398 -16.21 -23.33 -12.35
N GLY A 399 -15.83 -22.81 -13.51
CA GLY A 399 -15.81 -21.37 -13.79
C GLY A 399 -14.67 -20.59 -13.12
N LEU A 400 -13.84 -21.23 -12.30
CA LEU A 400 -12.73 -20.59 -11.56
C LEU A 400 -11.40 -20.63 -12.30
N GLY A 401 -11.23 -21.53 -13.26
CA GLY A 401 -9.92 -21.79 -13.88
C GLY A 401 -9.32 -20.56 -14.56
N LEU A 402 -10.09 -19.84 -15.39
CA LEU A 402 -9.59 -18.66 -16.11
C LEU A 402 -9.34 -17.48 -15.18
N VAL A 403 -10.13 -17.30 -14.12
CA VAL A 403 -9.92 -16.28 -13.10
C VAL A 403 -8.61 -16.52 -12.36
N LEU A 404 -8.34 -17.78 -12.00
CA LEU A 404 -7.09 -18.19 -11.36
C LEU A 404 -5.90 -18.04 -12.29
N SER A 405 -6.06 -18.45 -13.56
CA SER A 405 -5.01 -18.30 -14.57
C SER A 405 -4.61 -16.84 -14.74
N LYS A 406 -5.57 -15.93 -14.81
CA LYS A 406 -5.30 -14.48 -14.87
C LYS A 406 -4.53 -14.01 -13.64
N ASN A 407 -4.97 -14.36 -12.45
CA ASN A 407 -4.30 -13.98 -11.21
C ASN A 407 -2.86 -14.51 -11.15
N TYR A 408 -2.62 -15.78 -11.51
CA TYR A 408 -1.29 -16.38 -11.50
C TYR A 408 -0.35 -15.76 -12.54
N VAL A 409 -0.86 -15.37 -13.71
CA VAL A 409 -0.06 -14.68 -14.73
C VAL A 409 0.29 -13.26 -14.28
N GLU A 410 -0.69 -12.52 -13.75
CA GLU A 410 -0.48 -11.14 -13.25
C GLU A 410 0.48 -11.10 -12.04
N LEU A 411 0.40 -12.06 -11.13
CA LEU A 411 1.35 -12.20 -10.01
C LEU A 411 2.79 -12.40 -10.48
N GLN A 412 2.98 -12.99 -11.65
CA GLN A 412 4.29 -13.21 -12.28
C GLN A 412 4.70 -12.06 -13.22
N ASN A 413 4.04 -10.90 -13.13
CA ASN A 413 4.25 -9.73 -14.01
C ASN A 413 4.00 -10.04 -15.50
N GLY A 414 3.25 -11.10 -15.80
CA GLY A 414 2.82 -11.47 -17.14
C GLY A 414 1.48 -10.85 -17.52
N LYS A 415 1.03 -11.11 -18.75
CA LYS A 415 -0.28 -10.71 -19.24
C LYS A 415 -0.99 -11.92 -19.85
N ILE A 416 -2.31 -11.99 -19.69
CA ILE A 416 -3.16 -12.97 -20.33
C ILE A 416 -4.30 -12.25 -21.05
N TRP A 417 -4.55 -12.65 -22.30
CA TRP A 417 -5.70 -12.19 -23.07
C TRP A 417 -6.14 -13.28 -24.05
N PHE A 418 -7.21 -13.05 -24.77
CA PHE A 418 -7.71 -13.98 -25.77
C PHE A 418 -8.32 -13.25 -26.98
N GLU A 419 -8.39 -13.95 -28.10
CA GLU A 419 -9.14 -13.59 -29.29
C GLU A 419 -10.10 -14.74 -29.58
N SER A 420 -11.38 -14.45 -29.82
CA SER A 420 -12.38 -15.48 -30.03
C SER A 420 -13.56 -14.96 -30.87
N GLU A 421 -14.05 -15.83 -31.71
CA GLU A 421 -15.28 -15.62 -32.46
C GLU A 421 -16.16 -16.87 -32.34
N GLU A 422 -17.44 -16.65 -32.07
CA GLU A 422 -18.40 -17.74 -31.91
C GLU A 422 -18.46 -18.61 -33.17
N GLY A 423 -18.30 -19.94 -33.05
CA GLY A 423 -18.20 -20.89 -34.13
C GLY A 423 -16.84 -21.00 -34.82
N SER A 424 -15.86 -20.16 -34.49
CA SER A 424 -14.54 -20.16 -35.14
C SER A 424 -13.39 -20.61 -34.21
N GLY A 425 -13.67 -20.71 -32.90
CA GLY A 425 -12.70 -21.12 -31.88
C GLY A 425 -12.14 -19.98 -31.04
N THR A 426 -11.15 -20.30 -30.23
CA THR A 426 -10.51 -19.35 -29.30
C THR A 426 -9.00 -19.47 -29.32
N THR A 427 -8.32 -18.32 -29.24
CA THR A 427 -6.87 -18.26 -29.08
C THR A 427 -6.55 -17.50 -27.80
N PHE A 428 -5.91 -18.17 -26.85
CA PHE A 428 -5.37 -17.57 -25.62
C PHE A 428 -3.89 -17.23 -25.78
N PHE A 429 -3.51 -16.10 -25.23
CA PHE A 429 -2.15 -15.58 -25.22
C PHE A 429 -1.70 -15.37 -23.78
N LEU A 430 -0.49 -15.85 -23.46
CA LEU A 430 0.16 -15.69 -22.16
C LEU A 430 1.54 -15.06 -22.42
N SER A 431 1.81 -13.85 -21.93
CA SER A 431 3.14 -13.23 -22.10
C SER A 431 3.90 -13.18 -20.78
N PHE A 432 5.21 -13.47 -20.88
CA PHE A 432 6.17 -13.40 -19.79
C PHE A 432 7.44 -12.73 -20.25
N GLY A 433 8.14 -12.01 -19.37
CA GLY A 433 9.41 -11.37 -19.70
C GLY A 433 10.48 -12.40 -20.09
N LEU A 434 11.15 -12.19 -21.22
CA LEU A 434 12.37 -12.91 -21.63
C LEU A 434 13.57 -12.47 -20.78
N ASN A 435 14.45 -13.41 -20.49
CA ASN A 435 15.71 -13.15 -19.80
C ASN A 435 16.88 -13.16 -20.77
#